data_9d1ab7c806ce0d4f1eb4340ce2f1415d
#
_entry.id   9d1ab7c806ce0d4f1eb4340ce2f1415d
#
_cell.length_a   1.000
_cell.length_b   1.000
_cell.length_c   1.000
_cell.angle_alpha   90.00
_cell.angle_beta   90.00
_cell.angle_gamma   90.00
#
_symmetry.space_group_name_H-M   'P 1'
#
loop_
_entity.id
_entity.type
_entity.pdbx_description
1 polymer ?
#
loop_
_entity_poly.entity_id
_entity_poly.type
_entity_poly.pdbx_seq_one_letter_code
_entity_poly.pdbx_strand_id
1 'polypeptide(L)'
;IKYSIMGYELSLRRQEAELIEVVQLLDHDSFHTKPEEVRLQTEQSDETAPKKDFIRSAKTINIALIGNPNCGKTSLFNFVSGSREHVGNYSGVTVDAKEGHFNYNGYQFNIVDLPGTYSLSCYSPEELYVRRFLLNETPDVIVNVVVSSNLERNLYLTTELIDMDRSMVIALNMYDELERSGAKLDYKLLGEMIGVPMVPTVSRTGQGIDQLLDAVIRVYEGEHGAVRHVHVNLGHELEQSVNSIKNALKADPSVLPHFSPRYMAIKLLERDTEIDSLISRSMQHSNILSLRDQETARLEHIFSDSGNDMSSLIAHEKYGFISGALAETYTPASQQAENTTHIIDAFVTNKLFGFPLFMLVMWFMFWCTFEIGS
;
A
#
# COMPACT_ATOMS: atom_id res chain seq x y z
N ILE A 1 2.40 24.10 22.52
CA ILE A 1 3.80 24.27 22.99
C ILE A 1 4.68 24.08 21.78
N LYS A 2 5.65 24.97 21.58
CA LYS A 2 6.63 24.87 20.48
C LYS A 2 7.92 24.30 21.02
N TYR A 3 8.45 23.28 20.36
CA TYR A 3 9.75 22.69 20.63
C TYR A 3 10.66 22.88 19.42
N SER A 4 11.95 23.13 19.65
CA SER A 4 12.98 23.12 18.60
C SER A 4 13.81 21.87 18.76
N ILE A 5 13.76 20.97 17.77
CA ILE A 5 14.52 19.73 17.75
C ILE A 5 15.38 19.73 16.48
N MET A 6 16.70 19.67 16.63
CA MET A 6 17.66 19.67 15.51
C MET A 6 17.47 20.79 14.49
N GLY A 7 17.02 21.96 14.93
CA GLY A 7 16.80 23.13 14.07
C GLY A 7 15.40 23.24 13.45
N TYR A 8 14.51 22.31 13.73
CA TYR A 8 13.10 22.36 13.29
C TYR A 8 12.18 22.78 14.44
N GLU A 9 11.22 23.68 14.15
CA GLU A 9 10.16 24.04 15.11
C GLU A 9 9.00 23.04 14.99
N LEU A 10 8.79 22.26 16.05
CA LEU A 10 7.64 21.37 16.20
C LEU A 10 6.60 22.04 17.08
N SER A 11 5.36 22.18 16.59
CA SER A 11 4.26 22.72 17.38
C SER A 11 3.31 21.58 17.75
N LEU A 12 3.28 21.24 19.05
CA LEU A 12 2.43 20.19 19.60
C LEU A 12 1.29 20.80 20.40
N ARG A 13 0.12 20.14 20.39
CA ARG A 13 -0.96 20.45 21.33
C ARG A 13 -0.53 20.09 22.74
N ARG A 14 -1.06 20.78 23.74
CA ARG A 14 -0.62 20.63 25.13
C ARG A 14 -0.73 19.18 25.65
N GLN A 15 -1.77 18.46 25.24
CA GLN A 15 -1.99 17.06 25.59
C GLN A 15 -0.98 16.10 24.94
N GLU A 16 -0.53 16.40 23.73
CA GLU A 16 0.48 15.62 23.00
C GLU A 16 1.89 15.86 23.56
N ALA A 17 2.15 17.09 24.03
CA ALA A 17 3.43 17.46 24.64
C ALA A 17 3.65 16.79 26.00
N GLU A 18 2.59 16.49 26.74
CA GLU A 18 2.66 15.81 28.06
C GLU A 18 3.00 14.31 27.94
N LEU A 19 2.88 13.72 26.73
CA LEU A 19 3.21 12.31 26.45
C LEU A 19 4.67 12.11 26.01
N ILE A 20 5.45 13.19 25.85
CA ILE A 20 6.85 13.11 25.43
C ILE A 20 7.74 13.04 26.66
N GLU A 21 8.34 11.89 26.91
CA GLU A 21 9.36 11.70 27.93
C GLU A 21 10.74 12.00 27.33
N VAL A 22 11.40 13.08 27.79
CA VAL A 22 12.73 13.47 27.31
C VAL A 22 13.77 12.84 28.21
N VAL A 23 14.53 11.88 27.69
CA VAL A 23 15.69 11.30 28.35
C VAL A 23 16.94 12.08 27.94
N GLN A 24 17.64 12.68 28.89
CA GLN A 24 18.90 13.38 28.66
C GLN A 24 20.00 12.35 28.39
N LEU A 25 20.50 12.27 27.17
CA LEU A 25 21.70 11.49 26.84
C LEU A 25 22.91 12.24 27.39
N LEU A 26 23.55 11.69 28.42
CA LEU A 26 24.80 12.16 28.93
C LEU A 26 25.96 11.82 27.96
N ASP A 27 26.85 12.76 27.86
CA ASP A 27 28.02 12.92 26.99
C ASP A 27 28.73 11.69 26.39
N HIS A 28 29.26 11.90 25.22
CA HIS A 28 29.75 11.05 24.16
C HIS A 28 31.17 10.51 24.39
N ASP A 29 31.55 10.05 25.58
CA ASP A 29 32.95 9.60 25.83
C ASP A 29 33.11 8.29 26.63
N SER A 30 32.27 7.26 26.36
CA SER A 30 32.57 5.93 26.92
C SER A 30 31.91 4.77 26.17
N PHE A 31 32.21 4.64 24.88
CA PHE A 31 31.87 3.41 24.13
C PHE A 31 33.07 2.48 24.00
N HIS A 32 33.53 1.94 25.13
CA HIS A 32 34.36 0.72 25.19
C HIS A 32 34.03 -0.06 26.46
N THR A 33 32.86 -0.70 26.50
CA THR A 33 32.63 -1.88 27.34
C THR A 33 31.49 -2.69 26.76
N LYS A 34 31.64 -4.01 26.78
CA LYS A 34 30.78 -5.05 26.21
C LYS A 34 29.29 -4.88 26.57
N PRO A 35 28.37 -5.27 25.70
CA PRO A 35 26.93 -5.23 26.00
C PRO A 35 26.59 -6.39 26.92
N GLU A 36 26.45 -6.13 28.20
CA GLU A 36 25.76 -7.02 29.13
C GLU A 36 24.57 -6.27 29.70
N GLU A 37 23.39 -6.79 29.35
CA GLU A 37 22.10 -6.68 30.02
C GLU A 37 21.60 -5.27 30.41
N VAL A 38 21.07 -4.53 29.44
CA VAL A 38 19.99 -3.60 29.74
C VAL A 38 18.67 -4.33 29.35
N ARG A 39 18.06 -4.98 30.32
CA ARG A 39 16.66 -5.38 30.23
C ARG A 39 15.79 -4.13 30.26
N LEU A 40 15.55 -3.54 29.09
CA LEU A 40 14.35 -2.75 28.89
C LEU A 40 13.17 -3.74 29.03
N GLN A 41 12.32 -3.47 30.00
CA GLN A 41 10.98 -4.02 30.04
C GLN A 41 10.21 -3.46 28.85
N THR A 42 10.48 -3.98 27.68
CA THR A 42 9.59 -3.89 26.54
C THR A 42 8.44 -4.80 26.90
N GLU A 43 7.25 -4.24 27.03
CA GLU A 43 6.02 -5.01 27.01
C GLU A 43 6.16 -6.08 25.93
N GLN A 44 5.97 -7.32 26.33
CA GLN A 44 5.99 -8.48 25.48
C GLN A 44 4.98 -8.27 24.35
N SER A 45 5.45 -7.76 23.22
CA SER A 45 4.75 -7.98 21.97
C SER A 45 4.84 -9.48 21.72
N ASP A 46 3.71 -10.17 21.90
CA ASP A 46 3.53 -11.59 21.64
C ASP A 46 4.09 -11.97 20.26
N GLU A 47 5.33 -12.41 20.23
CA GLU A 47 5.92 -13.19 19.16
C GLU A 47 5.35 -14.62 19.24
N THR A 48 4.09 -14.81 18.92
CA THR A 48 3.53 -16.13 18.64
C THR A 48 2.54 -16.07 17.48
N ALA A 49 2.98 -15.48 16.37
CA ALA A 49 2.62 -16.09 15.10
C ALA A 49 3.45 -17.37 14.99
N PRO A 50 2.86 -18.54 14.67
CA PRO A 50 3.67 -19.72 14.44
C PRO A 50 4.63 -19.36 13.30
N LYS A 51 5.94 -19.25 13.61
CA LYS A 51 6.97 -19.31 12.59
C LYS A 51 6.68 -20.57 11.82
N LYS A 52 6.18 -20.43 10.60
CA LYS A 52 6.17 -21.49 9.63
C LYS A 52 7.64 -21.86 9.39
N ASP A 53 8.17 -22.80 10.17
CA ASP A 53 9.34 -23.59 9.81
C ASP A 53 8.93 -24.48 8.63
N PHE A 54 8.61 -23.83 7.49
CA PHE A 54 8.59 -24.54 6.22
C PHE A 54 10.02 -24.88 5.89
N ILE A 55 10.32 -26.17 5.93
CA ILE A 55 11.48 -26.75 5.29
C ILE A 55 11.41 -26.27 3.83
N ARG A 56 12.15 -25.19 3.51
CA ARG A 56 12.26 -24.60 2.18
C ARG A 56 13.08 -25.52 1.28
N SER A 57 12.53 -26.67 0.91
CA SER A 57 13.20 -27.63 0.02
C SER A 57 12.97 -27.35 -1.47
N ALA A 58 12.09 -26.43 -1.84
CA ALA A 58 11.85 -26.02 -3.23
C ALA A 58 12.33 -24.58 -3.43
N LYS A 59 13.22 -24.37 -4.40
CA LYS A 59 13.67 -23.05 -4.88
C LYS A 59 12.59 -22.36 -5.74
N THR A 60 11.32 -22.44 -5.32
CA THR A 60 10.19 -21.87 -6.04
C THR A 60 9.60 -20.73 -5.23
N ILE A 61 9.38 -19.57 -5.88
CA ILE A 61 8.80 -18.37 -5.29
C ILE A 61 7.51 -18.03 -6.04
N ASN A 62 6.38 -17.95 -5.32
CA ASN A 62 5.09 -17.56 -5.86
C ASN A 62 4.86 -16.07 -5.64
N ILE A 63 4.69 -15.32 -6.72
CA ILE A 63 4.52 -13.87 -6.72
C ILE A 63 3.12 -13.50 -7.20
N ALA A 64 2.46 -12.58 -6.49
CA ALA A 64 1.29 -11.87 -6.99
C ALA A 64 1.67 -10.43 -7.37
N LEU A 65 1.39 -10.03 -8.62
CA LEU A 65 1.48 -8.63 -9.04
C LEU A 65 0.17 -7.93 -8.71
N ILE A 66 0.27 -6.87 -7.94
CA ILE A 66 -0.87 -6.03 -7.52
C ILE A 66 -0.55 -4.58 -7.84
N GLY A 67 -1.56 -3.75 -7.98
CA GLY A 67 -1.41 -2.31 -8.17
C GLY A 67 -2.61 -1.71 -8.88
N ASN A 68 -2.63 -0.40 -8.95
CA ASN A 68 -3.72 0.34 -9.55
C ASN A 68 -3.88 0.04 -11.06
N PRO A 69 -5.06 0.28 -11.64
CA PRO A 69 -5.21 0.24 -13.08
C PRO A 69 -4.18 1.15 -13.77
N ASN A 70 -3.63 0.69 -14.89
CA ASN A 70 -2.64 1.40 -15.71
C ASN A 70 -1.29 1.72 -15.02
N CYS A 71 -0.96 1.08 -13.90
CA CYS A 71 0.35 1.24 -13.25
C CYS A 71 1.49 0.48 -13.96
N GLY A 72 1.18 -0.28 -15.01
CA GLY A 72 2.16 -1.03 -15.80
C GLY A 72 2.43 -2.45 -15.32
N LYS A 73 1.53 -3.06 -14.51
CA LYS A 73 1.62 -4.46 -14.06
C LYS A 73 1.82 -5.44 -15.21
N THR A 74 0.90 -5.40 -16.18
CA THR A 74 0.95 -6.29 -17.34
C THR A 74 2.21 -6.08 -18.18
N SER A 75 2.74 -4.85 -18.26
CA SER A 75 4.03 -4.60 -18.92
C SER A 75 5.19 -5.25 -18.16
N LEU A 76 5.18 -5.18 -16.83
CA LEU A 76 6.17 -5.85 -15.98
C LEU A 76 6.03 -7.38 -16.09
N PHE A 77 4.81 -7.89 -16.02
CA PHE A 77 4.51 -9.30 -16.21
C PHE A 77 5.04 -9.82 -17.56
N ASN A 78 4.71 -9.15 -18.66
CA ASN A 78 5.16 -9.55 -20.00
C ASN A 78 6.68 -9.49 -20.16
N PHE A 79 7.34 -8.55 -19.48
CA PHE A 79 8.80 -8.43 -19.51
C PHE A 79 9.48 -9.62 -18.84
N VAL A 80 8.99 -10.07 -17.66
CA VAL A 80 9.63 -11.14 -16.90
C VAL A 80 9.22 -12.53 -17.34
N SER A 81 7.97 -12.74 -17.78
CA SER A 81 7.44 -14.04 -18.22
C SER A 81 7.82 -14.39 -19.67
N GLY A 82 8.17 -13.39 -20.47
CA GLY A 82 8.42 -13.57 -21.91
C GLY A 82 7.17 -14.07 -22.63
N SER A 83 7.37 -14.93 -23.66
CA SER A 83 6.26 -15.49 -24.47
C SER A 83 5.60 -16.74 -23.88
N ARG A 84 5.78 -17.03 -22.59
CA ARG A 84 5.24 -18.23 -21.92
C ARG A 84 4.05 -17.87 -21.03
N GLU A 85 3.02 -17.29 -21.63
CA GLU A 85 1.79 -16.94 -20.92
C GLU A 85 0.80 -18.12 -20.95
N HIS A 86 0.18 -18.42 -19.81
CA HIS A 86 -1.06 -19.18 -19.73
C HIS A 86 -2.14 -18.26 -19.15
N VAL A 87 -3.25 -18.12 -19.86
CA VAL A 87 -4.45 -17.46 -19.33
C VAL A 87 -5.20 -18.48 -18.49
N GLY A 88 -5.13 -18.34 -17.19
CA GLY A 88 -5.89 -19.15 -16.24
C GLY A 88 -7.25 -18.50 -15.99
N ASN A 89 -8.34 -19.19 -16.34
CA ASN A 89 -9.69 -18.80 -15.91
C ASN A 89 -9.94 -19.47 -14.56
N TYR A 90 -9.89 -18.71 -13.48
CA TYR A 90 -10.34 -19.20 -12.17
C TYR A 90 -11.86 -19.33 -12.16
N SER A 91 -12.34 -20.53 -11.76
CA SER A 91 -13.77 -20.85 -11.74
C SER A 91 -14.54 -19.96 -10.76
N GLY A 92 -15.48 -19.18 -11.27
CA GLY A 92 -16.45 -18.43 -10.47
C GLY A 92 -16.44 -16.92 -10.60
N VAL A 93 -15.49 -16.32 -11.35
CA VAL A 93 -15.47 -14.88 -11.64
C VAL A 93 -15.05 -14.66 -13.08
N THR A 94 -15.72 -13.75 -13.80
CA THR A 94 -15.40 -13.36 -15.19
C THR A 94 -14.16 -12.46 -15.29
N VAL A 95 -13.14 -12.72 -14.46
CA VAL A 95 -11.94 -11.88 -14.40
C VAL A 95 -10.74 -12.75 -14.76
N ASP A 96 -10.03 -12.37 -15.81
CA ASP A 96 -8.85 -13.08 -16.30
C ASP A 96 -7.62 -12.69 -15.50
N ALA A 97 -7.04 -13.64 -14.75
CA ALA A 97 -5.68 -13.53 -14.22
C ALA A 97 -4.72 -14.24 -15.17
N LYS A 98 -3.56 -13.64 -15.42
CA LYS A 98 -2.51 -14.23 -16.24
C LYS A 98 -1.46 -14.86 -15.35
N GLU A 99 -1.05 -16.07 -15.67
CA GLU A 99 0.01 -16.79 -14.99
C GLU A 99 1.23 -16.93 -15.88
N GLY A 100 2.41 -16.80 -15.30
CA GLY A 100 3.68 -16.94 -15.99
C GLY A 100 4.72 -17.63 -15.11
N HIS A 101 5.70 -18.26 -15.77
CA HIS A 101 6.79 -18.95 -15.09
C HIS A 101 8.13 -18.55 -15.72
N PHE A 102 9.11 -18.26 -14.88
CA PHE A 102 10.47 -17.96 -15.35
C PHE A 102 11.50 -18.37 -14.29
N ASN A 103 12.77 -18.42 -14.69
CA ASN A 103 13.88 -18.71 -13.80
C ASN A 103 14.79 -17.50 -13.66
N TYR A 104 15.20 -17.19 -12.43
CA TYR A 104 16.13 -16.11 -12.14
C TYR A 104 16.99 -16.47 -10.91
N ASN A 105 18.29 -16.29 -10.99
CA ASN A 105 19.27 -16.54 -9.91
C ASN A 105 19.10 -17.90 -9.20
N GLY A 106 18.74 -18.96 -9.95
CA GLY A 106 18.57 -20.32 -9.44
C GLY A 106 17.24 -20.57 -8.71
N TYR A 107 16.31 -19.63 -8.77
CA TYR A 107 14.92 -19.77 -8.33
C TYR A 107 13.99 -19.94 -9.52
N GLN A 108 12.95 -20.74 -9.33
CA GLN A 108 11.81 -20.77 -10.23
C GLN A 108 10.75 -19.80 -9.67
N PHE A 109 10.31 -18.88 -10.50
CA PHE A 109 9.28 -17.92 -10.18
C PHE A 109 7.96 -18.32 -10.83
N ASN A 110 6.90 -18.36 -10.05
CA ASN A 110 5.53 -18.40 -10.52
C ASN A 110 4.93 -17.04 -10.27
N ILE A 111 4.48 -16.37 -11.31
CA ILE A 111 3.98 -15.00 -11.22
C ILE A 111 2.53 -14.94 -11.71
N VAL A 112 1.69 -14.25 -10.98
CA VAL A 112 0.28 -14.04 -11.32
C VAL A 112 0.03 -12.54 -11.48
N ASP A 113 -0.46 -12.11 -12.65
CA ASP A 113 -0.90 -10.71 -12.89
C ASP A 113 -2.37 -10.58 -12.47
N LEU A 114 -2.60 -9.95 -11.33
CA LEU A 114 -3.95 -9.73 -10.81
C LEU A 114 -4.58 -8.49 -11.46
N PRO A 115 -5.92 -8.42 -11.53
CA PRO A 115 -6.63 -7.23 -12.00
C PRO A 115 -6.19 -5.95 -11.30
N GLY A 116 -6.26 -4.82 -12.01
CA GLY A 116 -5.98 -3.51 -11.42
C GLY A 116 -7.03 -3.12 -10.41
N THR A 117 -6.60 -2.74 -9.21
CA THR A 117 -7.50 -2.30 -8.14
C THR A 117 -6.94 -1.08 -7.42
N TYR A 118 -7.82 -0.22 -6.92
CA TYR A 118 -7.44 0.95 -6.11
C TYR A 118 -7.48 0.66 -4.61
N SER A 119 -8.26 -0.33 -4.20
CA SER A 119 -8.44 -0.74 -2.81
C SER A 119 -8.77 -2.24 -2.73
N LEU A 120 -8.81 -2.79 -1.53
CA LEU A 120 -9.28 -4.15 -1.24
C LEU A 120 -10.69 -4.13 -0.61
N SER A 121 -11.44 -3.06 -0.81
CA SER A 121 -12.85 -2.97 -0.48
C SER A 121 -13.66 -3.73 -1.54
N CYS A 122 -14.73 -4.43 -1.16
CA CYS A 122 -15.47 -5.29 -2.08
C CYS A 122 -16.51 -4.53 -2.94
N TYR A 123 -16.17 -3.34 -3.45
CA TYR A 123 -17.10 -2.55 -4.26
C TYR A 123 -17.13 -2.99 -5.73
N SER A 124 -16.02 -3.52 -6.26
CA SER A 124 -15.98 -4.04 -7.63
C SER A 124 -15.67 -5.53 -7.64
N PRO A 125 -16.06 -6.25 -8.72
CA PRO A 125 -15.71 -7.67 -8.90
C PRO A 125 -14.20 -7.90 -8.92
N GLU A 126 -13.42 -6.97 -9.47
CA GLU A 126 -11.96 -7.00 -9.54
C GLU A 126 -11.34 -6.90 -8.14
N GLU A 127 -11.82 -5.96 -7.31
CA GLU A 127 -11.36 -5.79 -5.93
C GLU A 127 -11.65 -7.05 -5.10
N LEU A 128 -12.87 -7.58 -5.23
CA LEU A 128 -13.27 -8.81 -4.56
C LEU A 128 -12.39 -9.99 -4.98
N TYR A 129 -12.07 -10.09 -6.28
CA TYR A 129 -11.22 -11.15 -6.80
C TYR A 129 -9.80 -11.05 -6.23
N VAL A 130 -9.15 -9.88 -6.32
CA VAL A 130 -7.80 -9.63 -5.79
C VAL A 130 -7.75 -9.97 -4.30
N ARG A 131 -8.71 -9.50 -3.53
CA ARG A 131 -8.81 -9.76 -2.11
C ARG A 131 -8.92 -11.26 -1.80
N ARG A 132 -9.83 -11.98 -2.46
CA ARG A 132 -10.00 -13.43 -2.29
C ARG A 132 -8.76 -14.21 -2.69
N PHE A 133 -8.10 -13.80 -3.77
CA PHE A 133 -6.85 -14.40 -4.18
C PHE A 133 -5.79 -14.28 -3.07
N LEU A 134 -5.59 -13.08 -2.52
CA LEU A 134 -4.62 -12.85 -1.45
C LEU A 134 -4.93 -13.62 -0.17
N LEU A 135 -6.19 -13.83 0.12
CA LEU A 135 -6.63 -14.54 1.33
C LEU A 135 -6.51 -16.06 1.17
N ASN A 136 -6.80 -16.61 -0.02
CA ASN A 136 -6.86 -18.05 -0.26
C ASN A 136 -5.54 -18.64 -0.77
N GLU A 137 -4.91 -17.99 -1.77
CA GLU A 137 -3.72 -18.53 -2.45
C GLU A 137 -2.40 -18.20 -1.74
N THR A 138 -2.42 -17.22 -0.85
CA THR A 138 -1.29 -16.84 0.02
C THR A 138 0.07 -16.82 -0.70
N PRO A 139 0.31 -15.90 -1.66
CA PRO A 139 1.57 -15.80 -2.38
C PRO A 139 2.74 -15.59 -1.40
N ASP A 140 3.94 -16.08 -1.76
CA ASP A 140 5.13 -15.94 -0.92
C ASP A 140 5.55 -14.48 -0.79
N VAL A 141 5.48 -13.72 -1.91
CA VAL A 141 5.78 -12.28 -1.95
C VAL A 141 4.77 -11.56 -2.85
N ILE A 142 4.27 -10.43 -2.37
CA ILE A 142 3.47 -9.51 -3.16
C ILE A 142 4.40 -8.49 -3.82
N VAL A 143 4.30 -8.28 -5.12
CA VAL A 143 4.92 -7.16 -5.81
C VAL A 143 3.84 -6.11 -6.09
N ASN A 144 3.85 -5.03 -5.31
CA ASN A 144 2.92 -3.92 -5.48
C ASN A 144 3.51 -2.91 -6.47
N VAL A 145 2.87 -2.78 -7.64
CA VAL A 145 3.31 -1.88 -8.71
C VAL A 145 2.65 -0.51 -8.52
N VAL A 146 3.47 0.48 -8.20
CA VAL A 146 3.08 1.86 -7.86
C VAL A 146 3.59 2.81 -8.94
N VAL A 147 2.74 3.70 -9.44
CA VAL A 147 3.13 4.75 -10.40
C VAL A 147 3.87 5.86 -9.65
N SER A 148 5.14 6.08 -10.03
CA SER A 148 6.01 7.06 -9.36
C SER A 148 5.55 8.51 -9.51
N SER A 149 4.80 8.84 -10.56
CA SER A 149 4.25 10.18 -10.79
C SER A 149 2.94 10.45 -10.04
N ASN A 150 2.33 9.44 -9.40
CA ASN A 150 1.07 9.58 -8.64
C ASN A 150 1.09 8.73 -7.36
N LEU A 151 2.02 9.05 -6.46
CA LEU A 151 2.31 8.24 -5.28
C LEU A 151 1.14 8.21 -4.28
N GLU A 152 0.57 9.36 -3.94
CA GLU A 152 -0.45 9.48 -2.89
C GLU A 152 -1.62 8.51 -3.12
N ARG A 153 -2.18 8.52 -4.33
CA ARG A 153 -3.29 7.64 -4.70
C ARG A 153 -2.89 6.16 -4.75
N ASN A 154 -1.67 5.87 -5.20
CA ASN A 154 -1.21 4.48 -5.37
C ASN A 154 -0.81 3.84 -4.03
N LEU A 155 -0.28 4.64 -3.09
CA LEU A 155 0.12 4.16 -1.78
C LEU A 155 -1.07 3.82 -0.86
N TYR A 156 -2.29 4.26 -1.20
CA TYR A 156 -3.47 3.85 -0.44
C TYR A 156 -3.65 2.32 -0.45
N LEU A 157 -3.59 1.70 -1.62
CA LEU A 157 -3.61 0.23 -1.73
C LEU A 157 -2.46 -0.42 -0.94
N THR A 158 -1.28 0.21 -0.93
CA THR A 158 -0.13 -0.25 -0.13
C THR A 158 -0.47 -0.32 1.36
N THR A 159 -1.18 0.68 1.90
CA THR A 159 -1.58 0.67 3.32
C THR A 159 -2.53 -0.49 3.65
N GLU A 160 -3.42 -0.87 2.74
CA GLU A 160 -4.30 -2.02 2.92
C GLU A 160 -3.55 -3.36 2.86
N LEU A 161 -2.54 -3.46 1.99
CA LEU A 161 -1.66 -4.63 1.91
C LEU A 161 -0.79 -4.78 3.18
N ILE A 162 -0.33 -3.66 3.76
CA ILE A 162 0.39 -3.65 5.05
C ILE A 162 -0.52 -4.20 6.16
N ASP A 163 -1.78 -3.79 6.22
CA ASP A 163 -2.74 -4.29 7.22
C ASP A 163 -2.95 -5.81 7.09
N MET A 164 -2.80 -6.38 5.88
CA MET A 164 -2.87 -7.84 5.66
C MET A 164 -1.66 -8.60 6.17
N ASP A 165 -0.59 -7.91 6.60
CA ASP A 165 0.65 -8.49 7.14
C ASP A 165 1.29 -9.54 6.20
N ARG A 166 1.45 -9.18 4.93
CA ARG A 166 2.05 -10.04 3.91
C ARG A 166 3.41 -9.52 3.47
N SER A 167 4.33 -10.44 3.18
CA SER A 167 5.63 -10.12 2.59
C SER A 167 5.45 -9.37 1.27
N MET A 168 6.03 -8.17 1.14
CA MET A 168 5.79 -7.30 0.00
C MET A 168 7.05 -6.55 -0.44
N VAL A 169 7.14 -6.27 -1.74
CA VAL A 169 8.10 -5.35 -2.36
C VAL A 169 7.31 -4.35 -3.21
N ILE A 170 7.70 -3.08 -3.20
CA ILE A 170 7.11 -2.06 -4.05
C ILE A 170 7.97 -1.84 -5.29
N ALA A 171 7.39 -2.02 -6.47
CA ALA A 171 7.96 -1.60 -7.73
C ALA A 171 7.49 -0.18 -8.04
N LEU A 172 8.38 0.82 -7.90
CA LEU A 172 8.11 2.20 -8.29
C LEU A 172 8.24 2.33 -9.81
N ASN A 173 7.16 2.04 -10.51
CA ASN A 173 7.15 1.98 -11.97
C ASN A 173 6.98 3.37 -12.61
N MET A 174 7.33 3.46 -13.90
CA MET A 174 7.36 4.73 -14.64
C MET A 174 8.30 5.75 -13.96
N TYR A 175 9.39 5.28 -13.37
CA TYR A 175 10.32 6.12 -12.63
C TYR A 175 11.00 7.16 -13.54
N ASP A 176 11.17 6.84 -14.82
CA ASP A 176 11.63 7.75 -15.86
C ASP A 176 10.71 8.97 -16.06
N GLU A 177 9.42 8.86 -15.78
CA GLU A 177 8.47 9.99 -15.81
C GLU A 177 8.67 10.92 -14.63
N LEU A 178 8.90 10.36 -13.44
CA LEU A 178 9.24 11.15 -12.25
C LEU A 178 10.53 11.94 -12.47
N GLU A 179 11.59 11.28 -12.97
CA GLU A 179 12.88 11.95 -13.24
C GLU A 179 12.73 13.05 -14.32
N ARG A 180 12.00 12.78 -15.40
CA ARG A 180 11.73 13.78 -16.45
C ARG A 180 10.91 14.97 -15.97
N SER A 181 10.03 14.77 -15.00
CA SER A 181 9.27 15.88 -14.41
C SER A 181 10.16 16.83 -13.62
N GLY A 182 11.35 16.41 -13.19
CA GLY A 182 12.24 17.13 -12.29
C GLY A 182 11.88 17.02 -10.82
N ALA A 183 10.87 16.23 -10.46
CA ALA A 183 10.56 15.88 -9.08
C ALA A 183 11.63 14.95 -8.52
N LYS A 184 11.80 14.97 -7.20
CA LYS A 184 12.75 14.11 -6.48
C LYS A 184 12.02 13.27 -5.44
N LEU A 185 12.36 12.00 -5.37
CA LEU A 185 11.83 11.07 -4.38
C LEU A 185 12.97 10.34 -3.68
N ASP A 186 13.06 10.49 -2.37
CA ASP A 186 13.88 9.60 -1.55
C ASP A 186 13.11 8.30 -1.27
N TYR A 187 13.15 7.40 -2.25
CA TYR A 187 12.42 6.13 -2.18
C TYR A 187 12.98 5.18 -1.11
N LYS A 188 14.25 5.37 -0.67
CA LYS A 188 14.84 4.56 0.39
C LYS A 188 14.25 4.96 1.73
N LEU A 189 14.26 6.26 2.04
CA LEU A 189 13.65 6.78 3.25
C LEU A 189 12.14 6.49 3.28
N LEU A 190 11.44 6.66 2.17
CA LEU A 190 10.01 6.31 2.07
C LEU A 190 9.79 4.82 2.37
N GLY A 191 10.64 3.94 1.82
CA GLY A 191 10.60 2.50 2.09
C GLY A 191 10.84 2.16 3.56
N GLU A 192 11.77 2.85 4.22
CA GLU A 192 12.02 2.71 5.65
C GLU A 192 10.83 3.19 6.51
N MET A 193 10.21 4.31 6.14
CA MET A 193 9.04 4.85 6.84
C MET A 193 7.81 3.95 6.70
N ILE A 194 7.60 3.36 5.52
CA ILE A 194 6.48 2.46 5.23
C ILE A 194 6.78 1.02 5.69
N GLY A 195 8.06 0.68 5.90
CA GLY A 195 8.49 -0.65 6.30
C GLY A 195 8.52 -1.67 5.15
N VAL A 196 8.54 -1.21 3.89
CA VAL A 196 8.50 -2.05 2.68
C VAL A 196 9.61 -1.63 1.72
N PRO A 197 10.46 -2.56 1.24
CA PRO A 197 11.49 -2.21 0.27
C PRO A 197 10.89 -1.71 -1.03
N MET A 198 11.48 -0.63 -1.57
CA MET A 198 11.07 0.04 -2.79
C MET A 198 12.17 -0.03 -3.84
N VAL A 199 11.79 -0.35 -5.08
CA VAL A 199 12.72 -0.45 -6.20
C VAL A 199 12.20 0.38 -7.37
N PRO A 200 12.96 1.38 -7.85
CA PRO A 200 12.64 2.11 -9.07
C PRO A 200 12.68 1.19 -10.28
N THR A 201 11.62 1.24 -11.11
CA THR A 201 11.50 0.40 -12.31
C THR A 201 10.94 1.18 -13.49
N VAL A 202 11.32 0.75 -14.69
CA VAL A 202 10.70 1.16 -15.95
C VAL A 202 10.33 -0.11 -16.72
N SER A 203 9.15 -0.63 -16.48
CA SER A 203 8.70 -1.94 -17.00
C SER A 203 8.78 -2.04 -18.53
N ARG A 204 8.63 -0.92 -19.24
CA ARG A 204 8.73 -0.88 -20.70
C ARG A 204 10.13 -1.19 -21.23
N THR A 205 11.18 -0.78 -20.52
CA THR A 205 12.60 -0.97 -20.93
C THR A 205 13.30 -2.08 -20.17
N GLY A 206 12.69 -2.58 -19.08
CA GLY A 206 13.30 -3.55 -18.18
C GLY A 206 14.24 -2.97 -17.14
N GLN A 207 14.43 -1.65 -17.12
CA GLN A 207 15.29 -1.00 -16.13
C GLN A 207 14.77 -1.26 -14.72
N GLY A 208 15.65 -1.68 -13.81
CA GLY A 208 15.33 -1.93 -12.40
C GLY A 208 14.67 -3.29 -12.13
N ILE A 209 14.38 -4.11 -13.14
CA ILE A 209 13.68 -5.39 -12.93
C ILE A 209 14.59 -6.42 -12.23
N ASP A 210 15.86 -6.50 -12.57
CA ASP A 210 16.81 -7.39 -11.88
C ASP A 210 16.91 -7.04 -10.39
N GLN A 211 17.00 -5.73 -10.06
CA GLN A 211 17.02 -5.25 -8.68
C GLN A 211 15.71 -5.56 -7.94
N LEU A 212 14.57 -5.50 -8.65
CA LEU A 212 13.27 -5.89 -8.11
C LEU A 212 13.23 -7.37 -7.76
N LEU A 213 13.68 -8.25 -8.68
CA LEU A 213 13.73 -9.69 -8.44
C LEU A 213 14.71 -10.06 -7.32
N ASP A 214 15.86 -9.40 -7.24
CA ASP A 214 16.79 -9.56 -6.12
C ASP A 214 16.17 -9.11 -4.78
N ALA A 215 15.37 -8.03 -4.77
CA ALA A 215 14.64 -7.60 -3.59
C ALA A 215 13.56 -8.61 -3.18
N VAL A 216 12.87 -9.21 -4.15
CA VAL A 216 11.88 -10.27 -3.91
C VAL A 216 12.56 -11.51 -3.27
N ILE A 217 13.72 -11.94 -3.79
CA ILE A 217 14.46 -13.07 -3.21
C ILE A 217 14.85 -12.75 -1.76
N ARG A 218 15.40 -11.57 -1.48
CA ARG A 218 15.78 -11.16 -0.12
C ARG A 218 14.60 -11.16 0.85
N VAL A 219 13.43 -10.65 0.40
CA VAL A 219 12.20 -10.68 1.21
C VAL A 219 11.74 -12.12 1.45
N TYR A 220 11.79 -12.98 0.43
CA TYR A 220 11.46 -14.40 0.55
C TYR A 220 12.38 -15.15 1.53
N GLU A 221 13.68 -14.86 1.51
CA GLU A 221 14.67 -15.47 2.38
C GLU A 221 14.67 -14.92 3.81
N GLY A 222 13.94 -13.82 4.04
CA GLY A 222 13.86 -13.17 5.36
C GLY A 222 15.16 -12.45 5.75
N GLU A 223 16.01 -12.10 4.77
CA GLU A 223 17.29 -11.40 4.99
C GLU A 223 17.11 -9.92 5.35
N HIS A 224 15.89 -9.41 5.38
CA HIS A 224 15.64 -8.04 5.80
C HIS A 224 15.71 -7.93 7.33
N GLY A 225 16.89 -7.70 7.84
CA GLY A 225 17.19 -7.45 9.25
C GLY A 225 16.58 -6.17 9.83
N ALA A 226 15.64 -5.53 9.15
CA ALA A 226 14.97 -4.33 9.61
C ALA A 226 13.63 -4.06 8.93
N VAL A 227 12.90 -5.06 8.42
CA VAL A 227 11.48 -4.85 8.16
C VAL A 227 10.80 -4.80 9.53
N ARG A 228 10.79 -3.63 10.15
CA ARG A 228 9.88 -3.35 11.24
C ARG A 228 8.49 -3.63 10.69
N HIS A 229 7.68 -4.42 11.41
CA HIS A 229 6.25 -4.47 11.15
C HIS A 229 5.68 -3.06 11.38
N VAL A 230 5.76 -2.22 10.33
CA VAL A 230 5.17 -0.90 10.35
C VAL A 230 3.69 -1.10 10.17
N HIS A 231 2.91 -0.64 11.13
CA HIS A 231 1.46 -0.53 10.98
C HIS A 231 1.10 0.93 10.72
N VAL A 232 0.18 1.15 9.80
CA VAL A 232 -0.40 2.47 9.61
C VAL A 232 -1.13 2.84 10.89
N ASN A 233 -0.71 3.91 11.57
CA ASN A 233 -1.36 4.41 12.77
C ASN A 233 -2.64 5.16 12.38
N LEU A 234 -3.78 4.66 12.82
CA LEU A 234 -5.11 5.21 12.52
C LEU A 234 -5.57 6.26 13.54
N GLY A 235 -4.65 6.77 14.38
CA GLY A 235 -4.99 7.66 15.49
C GLY A 235 -5.47 6.91 16.74
N HIS A 236 -5.36 7.59 17.89
CA HIS A 236 -5.53 6.96 19.21
C HIS A 236 -6.87 6.23 19.37
N GLU A 237 -7.97 6.85 18.99
CA GLU A 237 -9.32 6.32 19.22
C GLU A 237 -9.62 5.10 18.33
N LEU A 238 -9.26 5.17 17.04
CA LEU A 238 -9.42 4.05 16.13
C LEU A 238 -8.49 2.88 16.49
N GLU A 239 -7.23 3.16 16.86
CA GLU A 239 -6.29 2.14 17.29
C GLU A 239 -6.77 1.40 18.54
N GLN A 240 -7.39 2.09 19.49
CA GLN A 240 -7.96 1.46 20.67
C GLN A 240 -9.06 0.45 20.28
N SER A 241 -10.00 0.84 19.42
CA SER A 241 -11.06 -0.04 18.92
C SER A 241 -10.52 -1.21 18.10
N VAL A 242 -9.55 -0.93 17.20
CA VAL A 242 -8.89 -1.98 16.41
C VAL A 242 -8.20 -2.99 17.33
N ASN A 243 -7.49 -2.54 18.37
CA ASN A 243 -6.82 -3.42 19.32
C ASN A 243 -7.80 -4.25 20.15
N SER A 244 -8.93 -3.66 20.58
CA SER A 244 -9.99 -4.38 21.29
C SER A 244 -10.53 -5.54 20.47
N ILE A 245 -10.92 -5.28 19.22
CA ILE A 245 -11.45 -6.30 18.30
C ILE A 245 -10.36 -7.32 17.92
N LYS A 246 -9.14 -6.86 17.62
CA LYS A 246 -7.98 -7.71 17.31
C LYS A 246 -7.70 -8.73 18.41
N ASN A 247 -7.78 -8.31 19.68
CA ASN A 247 -7.57 -9.20 20.83
C ASN A 247 -8.69 -10.23 20.96
N ALA A 248 -9.94 -9.85 20.71
CA ALA A 248 -11.06 -10.77 20.69
C ALA A 248 -10.94 -11.81 19.57
N LEU A 249 -10.49 -11.39 18.37
CA LEU A 249 -10.21 -12.27 17.24
C LEU A 249 -9.08 -13.26 17.54
N LYS A 250 -8.00 -12.81 18.19
CA LYS A 250 -6.88 -13.69 18.61
C LYS A 250 -7.29 -14.76 19.63
N ALA A 251 -8.30 -14.49 20.44
CA ALA A 251 -8.81 -15.45 21.42
C ALA A 251 -9.62 -16.59 20.78
N ASP A 252 -10.01 -16.47 19.51
CA ASP A 252 -10.75 -17.49 18.76
C ASP A 252 -9.87 -18.17 17.69
N PRO A 253 -9.33 -19.36 17.98
CA PRO A 253 -8.45 -20.05 17.04
C PRO A 253 -9.16 -20.55 15.77
N SER A 254 -10.50 -20.56 15.74
CA SER A 254 -11.27 -21.01 14.57
C SER A 254 -11.24 -20.02 13.41
N VAL A 255 -10.89 -18.74 13.66
CA VAL A 255 -10.93 -17.65 12.68
C VAL A 255 -9.57 -17.43 12.00
N LEU A 256 -8.45 -17.87 12.60
CA LEU A 256 -7.14 -17.27 12.36
C LEU A 256 -6.08 -17.98 11.52
N PRO A 257 -6.24 -19.15 10.88
CA PRO A 257 -5.05 -19.76 10.25
C PRO A 257 -4.46 -18.97 9.08
N HIS A 258 -5.23 -18.04 8.46
CA HIS A 258 -4.83 -17.39 7.21
C HIS A 258 -5.01 -15.87 7.14
N PHE A 259 -5.53 -15.24 8.21
CA PHE A 259 -5.90 -13.80 8.18
C PHE A 259 -5.10 -12.99 9.20
N SER A 260 -4.71 -11.76 8.84
CA SER A 260 -4.21 -10.79 9.79
C SER A 260 -5.34 -10.35 10.72
N PRO A 261 -5.20 -10.52 12.06
CA PRO A 261 -6.23 -10.07 13.00
C PRO A 261 -6.47 -8.56 12.96
N ARG A 262 -5.44 -7.77 12.59
CA ARG A 262 -5.55 -6.33 12.41
C ARG A 262 -6.42 -6.00 11.21
N TYR A 263 -6.14 -6.61 10.07
CA TYR A 263 -6.93 -6.43 8.85
C TYR A 263 -8.40 -6.76 9.09
N MET A 264 -8.68 -7.90 9.73
CA MET A 264 -10.04 -8.30 10.07
C MET A 264 -10.73 -7.30 11.00
N ALA A 265 -10.01 -6.78 12.02
CA ALA A 265 -10.56 -5.80 12.96
C ALA A 265 -10.93 -4.50 12.25
N ILE A 266 -10.07 -4.01 11.35
CA ILE A 266 -10.35 -2.81 10.53
C ILE A 266 -11.58 -3.05 9.64
N LYS A 267 -11.65 -4.17 8.92
CA LYS A 267 -12.77 -4.49 8.04
C LYS A 267 -14.08 -4.73 8.80
N LEU A 268 -14.02 -5.24 10.02
CA LEU A 268 -15.20 -5.33 10.90
C LEU A 268 -15.73 -3.93 11.28
N LEU A 269 -14.85 -2.98 11.61
CA LEU A 269 -15.25 -1.59 11.88
C LEU A 269 -15.86 -0.92 10.64
N GLU A 270 -15.37 -1.24 9.45
CA GLU A 270 -15.94 -0.81 8.17
C GLU A 270 -17.26 -1.52 7.81
N ARG A 271 -17.72 -2.48 8.63
CA ARG A 271 -18.92 -3.31 8.39
C ARG A 271 -18.85 -4.08 7.07
N ASP A 272 -17.69 -4.63 6.77
CA ASP A 272 -17.46 -5.42 5.56
C ASP A 272 -18.26 -6.74 5.61
N THR A 273 -19.16 -6.92 4.66
CA THR A 273 -20.11 -8.04 4.62
C THR A 273 -19.43 -9.40 4.41
N GLU A 274 -18.29 -9.44 3.71
CA GLU A 274 -17.57 -10.69 3.49
C GLU A 274 -16.86 -11.13 4.78
N ILE A 275 -16.23 -10.21 5.50
CA ILE A 275 -15.65 -10.50 6.81
C ILE A 275 -16.72 -10.84 7.83
N ASP A 276 -17.85 -10.14 7.85
CA ASP A 276 -18.99 -10.49 8.71
C ASP A 276 -19.45 -11.93 8.44
N SER A 277 -19.51 -12.35 7.18
CA SER A 277 -19.88 -13.71 6.80
C SER A 277 -18.84 -14.77 7.23
N LEU A 278 -17.55 -14.42 7.21
CA LEU A 278 -16.49 -15.30 7.71
C LEU A 278 -16.56 -15.45 9.23
N ILE A 279 -16.75 -14.37 9.96
CA ILE A 279 -16.90 -14.38 11.41
C ILE A 279 -18.15 -15.14 11.85
N SER A 280 -19.24 -15.09 11.09
CA SER A 280 -20.49 -15.80 11.42
C SER A 280 -20.30 -17.33 11.53
N ARG A 281 -19.23 -17.88 10.98
CA ARG A 281 -18.86 -19.31 11.07
C ARG A 281 -18.03 -19.63 12.32
N SER A 282 -17.60 -18.62 13.07
CA SER A 282 -16.80 -18.76 14.29
C SER A 282 -17.66 -19.15 15.49
N MET A 283 -17.07 -19.88 16.46
CA MET A 283 -17.75 -20.22 17.70
C MET A 283 -18.05 -19.01 18.59
N GLN A 284 -17.25 -17.94 18.47
CA GLN A 284 -17.40 -16.71 19.26
C GLN A 284 -18.01 -15.54 18.47
N HIS A 285 -18.66 -15.81 17.35
CA HIS A 285 -19.19 -14.77 16.45
C HIS A 285 -20.05 -13.73 17.15
N SER A 286 -20.94 -14.13 18.06
CA SER A 286 -21.84 -13.22 18.77
C SER A 286 -21.08 -12.23 19.66
N ASN A 287 -20.01 -12.67 20.32
CA ASN A 287 -19.18 -11.82 21.17
C ASN A 287 -18.38 -10.81 20.32
N ILE A 288 -17.79 -11.27 19.21
CA ILE A 288 -17.00 -10.42 18.30
C ILE A 288 -17.89 -9.37 17.65
N LEU A 289 -19.06 -9.75 17.14
CA LEU A 289 -20.00 -8.80 16.52
C LEU A 289 -20.57 -7.82 17.53
N SER A 290 -20.89 -8.26 18.76
CA SER A 290 -21.32 -7.37 19.83
C SER A 290 -20.23 -6.35 20.22
N LEU A 291 -18.98 -6.80 20.32
CA LEU A 291 -17.85 -5.91 20.58
C LEU A 291 -17.65 -4.90 19.46
N ARG A 292 -17.70 -5.35 18.19
CA ARG A 292 -17.68 -4.46 17.03
C ARG A 292 -18.74 -3.37 17.14
N ASP A 293 -20.00 -3.74 17.41
CA ASP A 293 -21.11 -2.79 17.49
C ASP A 293 -20.93 -1.79 18.64
N GLN A 294 -20.39 -2.23 19.79
CA GLN A 294 -20.04 -1.34 20.90
C GLN A 294 -18.91 -0.36 20.51
N GLU A 295 -17.84 -0.85 19.90
CA GLU A 295 -16.72 -0.01 19.49
C GLU A 295 -17.12 0.96 18.38
N THR A 296 -17.95 0.51 17.40
CA THR A 296 -18.48 1.39 16.35
C THR A 296 -19.34 2.50 16.95
N ALA A 297 -20.27 2.18 17.89
CA ALA A 297 -21.10 3.19 18.55
C ALA A 297 -20.26 4.18 19.36
N ARG A 298 -19.18 3.70 20.02
CA ARG A 298 -18.23 4.56 20.73
C ARG A 298 -17.56 5.56 19.78
N LEU A 299 -17.05 5.07 18.66
CA LEU A 299 -16.39 5.90 17.65
C LEU A 299 -17.36 6.87 16.97
N GLU A 300 -18.57 6.44 16.62
CA GLU A 300 -19.62 7.32 16.08
C GLU A 300 -19.97 8.45 17.03
N HIS A 301 -19.99 8.18 18.35
CA HIS A 301 -20.21 9.23 19.36
C HIS A 301 -19.03 10.22 19.42
N ILE A 302 -17.78 9.72 19.39
CA ILE A 302 -16.56 10.56 19.42
C ILE A 302 -16.46 11.44 18.19
N PHE A 303 -16.76 10.88 17.02
CA PHE A 303 -16.65 11.55 15.72
C PHE A 303 -17.97 12.12 15.19
N SER A 304 -18.99 12.26 16.06
CA SER A 304 -20.34 12.75 15.67
C SER A 304 -20.33 14.08 14.93
N ASP A 305 -19.38 14.97 15.26
CA ASP A 305 -19.27 16.29 14.63
C ASP A 305 -18.67 16.26 13.20
N SER A 306 -18.01 15.16 12.81
CA SER A 306 -17.37 15.05 11.49
C SER A 306 -18.34 14.65 10.38
N GLY A 307 -19.50 14.04 10.72
CA GLY A 307 -20.49 13.59 9.74
C GLY A 307 -20.00 12.48 8.80
N ASN A 308 -18.81 11.93 9.05
CA ASN A 308 -18.19 10.91 8.22
C ASN A 308 -18.58 9.50 8.69
N ASP A 309 -18.74 8.59 7.77
CA ASP A 309 -18.84 7.16 8.07
C ASP A 309 -17.48 6.57 8.48
N MET A 310 -17.49 5.38 9.06
CA MET A 310 -16.29 4.73 9.60
C MET A 310 -15.23 4.46 8.51
N SER A 311 -15.66 4.08 7.31
CA SER A 311 -14.78 3.83 6.18
C SER A 311 -14.06 5.11 5.75
N SER A 312 -14.76 6.24 5.72
CA SER A 312 -14.18 7.55 5.41
C SER A 312 -13.18 8.02 6.47
N LEU A 313 -13.46 7.76 7.76
CA LEU A 313 -12.52 8.09 8.85
C LEU A 313 -11.22 7.28 8.73
N ILE A 314 -11.32 5.97 8.52
CA ILE A 314 -10.16 5.10 8.33
C ILE A 314 -9.37 5.50 7.08
N ALA A 315 -10.05 5.82 5.98
CA ALA A 315 -9.40 6.29 4.76
C ALA A 315 -8.68 7.62 5.01
N HIS A 316 -9.28 8.55 5.75
CA HIS A 316 -8.67 9.84 6.09
C HIS A 316 -7.35 9.65 6.87
N GLU A 317 -7.32 8.77 7.87
CA GLU A 317 -6.11 8.48 8.63
C GLU A 317 -5.02 7.83 7.76
N LYS A 318 -5.40 6.90 6.87
CA LYS A 318 -4.47 6.29 5.91
C LYS A 318 -3.87 7.33 4.96
N TYR A 319 -4.68 8.23 4.42
CA TYR A 319 -4.18 9.34 3.59
C TYR A 319 -3.31 10.32 4.40
N GLY A 320 -3.65 10.59 5.65
CA GLY A 320 -2.83 11.39 6.57
C GLY A 320 -1.43 10.79 6.74
N PHE A 321 -1.34 9.47 6.95
CA PHE A 321 -0.06 8.76 7.03
C PHE A 321 0.74 8.87 5.72
N ILE A 322 0.09 8.64 4.57
CA ILE A 322 0.72 8.73 3.25
C ILE A 322 1.25 10.14 3.00
N SER A 323 0.41 11.16 3.20
CA SER A 323 0.77 12.56 2.99
C SER A 323 1.91 12.99 3.90
N GLY A 324 1.94 12.52 5.16
CA GLY A 324 3.05 12.74 6.09
C GLY A 324 4.35 12.14 5.57
N ALA A 325 4.34 10.88 5.14
CA ALA A 325 5.52 10.22 4.59
C ALA A 325 6.02 10.88 3.29
N LEU A 326 5.11 11.30 2.42
CA LEU A 326 5.45 11.99 1.19
C LEU A 326 5.97 13.42 1.42
N ALA A 327 5.48 14.12 2.45
CA ALA A 327 5.99 15.44 2.80
C ALA A 327 7.47 15.44 3.17
N GLU A 328 7.98 14.33 3.73
CA GLU A 328 9.38 14.18 4.10
C GLU A 328 10.26 13.65 2.96
N THR A 329 9.68 12.88 2.04
CA THR A 329 10.45 12.11 1.04
C THR A 329 10.30 12.59 -0.39
N TYR A 330 9.26 13.38 -0.69
CA TYR A 330 8.95 13.83 -2.04
C TYR A 330 9.11 15.34 -2.18
N THR A 331 9.91 15.75 -3.15
CA THR A 331 10.08 17.17 -3.52
C THR A 331 9.49 17.37 -4.91
N PRO A 332 8.39 18.13 -5.05
CA PRO A 332 7.79 18.40 -6.36
C PRO A 332 8.75 19.15 -7.27
N ALA A 333 8.58 18.99 -8.59
CA ALA A 333 9.30 19.77 -9.56
C ALA A 333 9.05 21.27 -9.35
N SER A 334 10.07 22.09 -9.55
CA SER A 334 9.86 23.54 -9.52
C SER A 334 8.90 23.93 -10.65
N GLN A 335 7.94 24.80 -10.36
CA GLN A 335 6.81 25.19 -11.24
C GLN A 335 7.19 25.74 -12.65
N GLN A 336 8.46 25.79 -13.00
CA GLN A 336 8.90 26.27 -14.32
C GLN A 336 8.59 25.32 -15.49
N ALA A 337 8.40 24.03 -15.27
CA ALA A 337 8.10 23.06 -16.34
C ALA A 337 6.59 22.98 -16.68
N GLU A 338 5.70 23.42 -15.79
CA GLU A 338 4.25 23.38 -15.99
C GLU A 338 3.70 24.50 -16.88
N ASN A 339 4.48 25.58 -17.10
CA ASN A 339 3.98 26.78 -17.76
C ASN A 339 3.49 26.57 -19.21
N THR A 340 4.05 25.62 -19.96
CA THR A 340 3.67 25.41 -21.35
C THR A 340 2.32 24.70 -21.48
N THR A 341 2.09 23.68 -20.68
CA THR A 341 0.82 22.95 -20.66
C THR A 341 -0.30 23.81 -20.09
N HIS A 342 -0.03 24.55 -19.01
CA HIS A 342 -0.97 25.51 -18.43
C HIS A 342 -1.36 26.62 -19.39
N ILE A 343 -0.42 27.12 -20.21
CA ILE A 343 -0.73 28.16 -21.23
C ILE A 343 -1.64 27.57 -22.31
N ILE A 344 -1.37 26.34 -22.77
CA ILE A 344 -2.21 25.68 -23.78
C ILE A 344 -3.59 25.37 -23.18
N ASP A 345 -3.68 24.81 -21.99
CA ASP A 345 -4.94 24.53 -21.31
C ASP A 345 -5.73 25.82 -21.04
N ALA A 346 -5.09 26.86 -20.55
CA ALA A 346 -5.74 28.16 -20.31
C ALA A 346 -6.25 28.78 -21.61
N PHE A 347 -5.58 28.56 -22.73
CA PHE A 347 -6.02 29.06 -24.04
C PHE A 347 -7.19 28.21 -24.57
N VAL A 348 -7.09 26.88 -24.51
CA VAL A 348 -8.11 25.96 -25.04
C VAL A 348 -9.39 26.01 -24.21
N THR A 349 -9.28 26.14 -22.89
CA THR A 349 -10.42 26.17 -21.96
C THR A 349 -11.00 27.54 -21.72
N ASN A 350 -10.39 28.61 -22.30
CA ASN A 350 -10.88 29.96 -22.15
C ASN A 350 -12.25 30.12 -22.80
N LYS A 351 -13.21 30.72 -22.06
CA LYS A 351 -14.59 30.94 -22.52
C LYS A 351 -14.68 31.69 -23.84
N LEU A 352 -13.72 32.59 -24.13
CA LEU A 352 -13.71 33.43 -25.34
C LEU A 352 -13.08 32.71 -26.54
N PHE A 353 -12.01 31.92 -26.31
CA PHE A 353 -11.24 31.28 -27.38
C PHE A 353 -11.59 29.78 -27.55
N GLY A 354 -12.08 29.12 -26.54
CA GLY A 354 -12.40 27.69 -26.59
C GLY A 354 -13.52 27.36 -27.59
N PHE A 355 -14.58 28.15 -27.63
CA PHE A 355 -15.68 27.95 -28.59
C PHE A 355 -15.29 28.17 -30.06
N PRO A 356 -14.62 29.25 -30.43
CA PRO A 356 -14.08 29.44 -31.79
C PRO A 356 -13.08 28.35 -32.19
N LEU A 357 -12.19 27.94 -31.29
CA LEU A 357 -11.23 26.86 -31.53
C LEU A 357 -11.93 25.51 -31.76
N PHE A 358 -12.92 25.21 -30.96
CA PHE A 358 -13.75 24.00 -31.14
C PHE A 358 -14.43 23.98 -32.50
N MET A 359 -15.04 25.11 -32.92
CA MET A 359 -15.67 25.26 -34.24
C MET A 359 -14.66 25.09 -35.38
N LEU A 360 -13.46 25.59 -35.22
CA LEU A 360 -12.39 25.47 -36.22
C LEU A 360 -11.95 23.99 -36.34
N VAL A 361 -11.76 23.30 -35.23
CA VAL A 361 -11.41 21.86 -35.23
C VAL A 361 -12.52 21.03 -35.85
N MET A 362 -13.78 21.31 -35.52
CA MET A 362 -14.95 20.61 -36.10
C MET A 362 -15.03 20.87 -37.61
N TRP A 363 -14.86 22.12 -38.03
CA TRP A 363 -14.84 22.46 -39.47
C TRP A 363 -13.70 21.75 -40.20
N PHE A 364 -12.50 21.73 -39.64
CA PHE A 364 -11.35 21.04 -40.22
C PHE A 364 -11.59 19.54 -40.33
N MET A 365 -12.16 18.92 -39.30
CA MET A 365 -12.52 17.52 -39.31
C MET A 365 -13.55 17.17 -40.40
N PHE A 366 -14.60 17.98 -40.53
CA PHE A 366 -15.57 17.81 -41.61
C PHE A 366 -14.93 18.03 -43.00
N TRP A 367 -14.09 19.04 -43.14
CA TRP A 367 -13.38 19.28 -44.39
C TRP A 367 -12.49 18.10 -44.78
N CYS A 368 -11.70 17.56 -43.86
CA CYS A 368 -10.88 16.36 -44.09
C CYS A 368 -11.75 15.17 -44.49
N THR A 369 -12.88 14.96 -43.81
CA THR A 369 -13.75 13.83 -44.07
C THR A 369 -14.37 13.88 -45.47
N PHE A 370 -14.79 15.05 -45.91
CA PHE A 370 -15.50 15.22 -47.21
C PHE A 370 -14.55 15.45 -48.40
N GLU A 371 -13.38 16.06 -48.19
CA GLU A 371 -12.46 16.38 -49.27
C GLU A 371 -11.38 15.30 -49.46
N ILE A 372 -10.93 14.67 -48.39
CA ILE A 372 -9.84 13.67 -48.42
C ILE A 372 -10.41 12.24 -48.38
N GLY A 373 -11.62 12.03 -47.84
CA GLY A 373 -12.26 10.75 -47.67
C GLY A 373 -13.23 10.34 -48.78
N SER A 374 -13.41 11.15 -49.82
CA SER A 374 -14.27 10.87 -50.98
C SER A 374 -13.49 10.27 -52.14
#